data_d980b8f97217b69b8660e3c7353d6a8f
#
_entry.id   d980b8f97217b69b8660e3c7353d6a8f
#
_cell.length_a   1.000
_cell.length_b   1.000
_cell.length_c   1.000
_cell.angle_alpha   90.00
_cell.angle_beta   90.00
_cell.angle_gamma   90.00
#
_symmetry.space_group_name_H-M   'P 1'
#
loop_
_entity.id
_entity.type
_entity.pdbx_description
1 polymer ?
#
loop_
_entity_poly.entity_id
_entity_poly.type
_entity_poly.pdbx_seq_one_letter_code
_entity_poly.pdbx_strand_id
1 'polypeptide(L)' 'MNRFALIECIKDDPEALRFATSIHDTLIVSGYKNVSDVSVVAFPKPILGQFINRDTSGVKITIGHKP' A
#
# COMPACT_ATOMS: atom_id res chain seq x y z
N MET A 1 20.43 6.17 1.43
CA MET A 1 19.34 6.96 0.84
C MET A 1 18.01 6.46 1.40
N ASN A 2 17.23 7.37 1.96
CA ASN A 2 15.94 7.02 2.55
C ASN A 2 14.87 6.96 1.47
N ARG A 3 14.43 5.76 1.14
CA ARG A 3 13.33 5.59 0.20
C ARG A 3 12.01 5.72 0.93
N PHE A 4 11.07 6.33 0.25
CA PHE A 4 9.72 6.53 0.74
C PHE A 4 8.84 5.37 0.27
N ALA A 5 8.00 4.85 1.15
CA ALA A 5 7.03 3.83 0.80
C ALA A 5 5.64 4.32 1.16
N LEU A 6 4.76 4.40 0.16
CA LEU A 6 3.37 4.79 0.34
C LEU A 6 2.48 3.58 0.10
N ILE A 7 1.59 3.31 1.04
CA ILE A 7 0.67 2.18 0.94
C ILE A 7 -0.76 2.70 0.97
N GLU A 8 -1.55 2.30 -0.01
CA GLU A 8 -2.97 2.65 -0.04
C GLU A 8 -3.81 1.42 -0.33
N CYS A 9 -5.02 1.39 0.18
CA CYS A 9 -5.95 0.30 -0.07
C CYS A 9 -7.33 0.87 -0.41
N ILE A 10 -8.12 0.05 -1.11
CA ILE A 10 -9.46 0.45 -1.52
C ILE A 10 -10.37 0.52 -0.30
N LYS A 11 -11.24 1.54 -0.28
CA LYS A 11 -12.19 1.76 0.78
C LYS A 11 -13.24 0.64 0.85
N ASP A 12 -13.75 0.39 2.04
CA ASP A 12 -14.83 -0.57 2.31
C ASP A 12 -14.48 -2.03 2.01
N ASP A 13 -13.18 -2.36 2.06
CA ASP A 13 -12.73 -3.74 1.91
C ASP A 13 -11.81 -4.09 3.10
N PRO A 14 -12.36 -4.72 4.16
CA PRO A 14 -11.55 -5.06 5.33
C PRO A 14 -10.39 -6.01 5.02
N GLU A 15 -10.55 -6.87 4.02
CA GLU A 15 -9.48 -7.79 3.64
C GLU A 15 -8.34 -7.05 2.97
N ALA A 16 -8.66 -6.07 2.11
CA ALA A 16 -7.64 -5.22 1.50
C ALA A 16 -6.88 -4.43 2.57
N LEU A 17 -7.58 -3.88 3.55
CA LEU A 17 -6.95 -3.15 4.64
C LEU A 17 -6.02 -4.05 5.45
N ARG A 18 -6.46 -5.27 5.76
CA ARG A 18 -5.66 -6.22 6.51
C ARG A 18 -4.37 -6.57 5.76
N PHE A 19 -4.49 -6.79 4.46
CA PHE A 19 -3.33 -7.10 3.63
C PHE A 19 -2.37 -5.91 3.55
N ALA A 20 -2.91 -4.72 3.36
CA ALA A 20 -2.09 -3.50 3.32
C ALA A 20 -1.35 -3.28 4.64
N THR A 21 -2.01 -3.54 5.77
CA THR A 21 -1.38 -3.43 7.08
C THR A 21 -0.25 -4.44 7.24
N SER A 22 -0.42 -5.65 6.75
CA SER A 22 0.64 -6.66 6.78
C SER A 22 1.86 -6.23 5.97
N ILE A 23 1.64 -5.61 4.82
CA ILE A 23 2.73 -5.08 3.99
C ILE A 23 3.45 -3.95 4.73
N HIS A 24 2.70 -3.04 5.33
CA HIS A 24 3.25 -1.95 6.13
C HIS A 24 4.19 -2.49 7.21
N ASP A 25 3.72 -3.46 8.00
CA ASP A 25 4.49 -4.02 9.09
C ASP A 25 5.75 -4.73 8.58
N THR A 26 5.63 -5.44 7.47
CA THR A 26 6.76 -6.13 6.85
C THR A 26 7.84 -5.14 6.40
N LEU A 27 7.44 -4.03 5.81
CA LEU A 27 8.39 -3.01 5.37
C LEU A 27 9.13 -2.40 6.55
N ILE A 28 8.44 -2.13 7.65
CA ILE A 28 9.07 -1.58 8.84
C ILE A 28 10.09 -2.56 9.43
N VAL A 29 9.71 -3.82 9.54
CA VAL A 29 10.62 -4.86 10.05
C VAL A 29 11.82 -5.03 9.13
N SER A 30 11.64 -4.84 7.83
CA SER A 30 12.72 -4.94 6.85
C SER A 30 13.67 -3.73 6.83
N GLY A 31 13.40 -2.72 7.63
CA GLY A 31 14.31 -1.59 7.77
C GLY A 31 13.96 -0.35 6.95
N TYR A 32 12.80 -0.31 6.30
CA TYR A 32 12.34 0.91 5.66
C TYR A 32 12.02 1.96 6.72
N LYS A 33 12.57 3.15 6.57
CA LYS A 33 12.43 4.21 7.58
C LYS A 33 11.26 5.14 7.31
N ASN A 34 10.90 5.31 6.04
CA ASN A 34 9.85 6.26 5.63
C ASN A 34 8.68 5.49 5.02
N VAL A 35 7.94 4.79 5.87
CA VAL A 35 6.73 4.07 5.45
C VAL A 35 5.53 4.84 5.95
N SER A 36 4.63 5.24 5.04
CA SER A 36 3.42 5.94 5.43
C SER A 36 2.45 5.02 6.12
N ASP A 37 1.56 5.59 6.93
CA ASP A 37 0.41 4.84 7.40
C ASP A 37 -0.43 4.39 6.21
N VAL A 38 -1.16 3.29 6.38
CA VAL A 38 -2.03 2.80 5.31
C VAL A 38 -3.14 3.81 5.07
N SER A 39 -3.25 4.28 3.83
CA SER A 39 -4.29 5.22 3.41
C SER A 39 -5.46 4.45 2.81
N VAL A 40 -6.67 4.74 3.28
CA VAL A 40 -7.89 4.15 2.74
C VAL A 40 -8.47 5.12 1.72
N VAL A 41 -8.57 4.69 0.46
CA VAL A 41 -8.90 5.58 -0.65
C VAL A 41 -10.11 5.06 -1.42
N ALA A 42 -11.01 5.97 -1.76
CA ALA A 42 -12.13 5.66 -2.65
C ALA A 42 -11.69 5.90 -4.10
N PHE A 43 -11.75 4.85 -4.91
CA PHE A 43 -11.39 4.95 -6.32
C PHE A 43 -12.67 5.08 -7.18
N PRO A 44 -12.62 5.84 -8.29
CA PRO A 44 -13.79 6.01 -9.15
C PRO A 44 -14.21 4.73 -9.85
N LYS A 45 -13.31 3.77 -9.98
CA LYS A 45 -13.59 2.46 -10.57
C LYS A 45 -13.09 1.37 -9.64
N PRO A 46 -13.73 0.19 -9.61
CA PRO A 46 -13.20 -0.92 -8.83
C PRO A 46 -11.79 -1.28 -9.27
N ILE A 47 -10.91 -1.47 -8.30
CA ILE A 47 -9.53 -1.89 -8.55
C ILE A 47 -9.39 -3.31 -8.04
N LEU A 48 -8.91 -4.21 -8.89
CA LEU A 48 -8.70 -5.61 -8.52
C LEU A 48 -7.21 -5.89 -8.45
N GLY A 49 -6.82 -6.63 -7.41
CA GLY A 49 -5.44 -7.07 -7.26
C GLY A 49 -4.55 -6.02 -6.60
N GLN A 50 -3.27 -6.14 -6.88
CA GLN A 50 -2.24 -5.33 -6.24
C GLN A 50 -1.39 -4.67 -7.31
N PHE A 51 -1.03 -3.41 -7.05
CA PHE A 51 -0.21 -2.65 -7.97
C PHE A 51 0.97 -2.07 -7.23
N ILE A 52 2.16 -2.20 -7.82
CA ILE A 52 3.38 -1.62 -7.28
C ILE A 52 3.93 -0.66 -8.32
N ASN A 53 4.09 0.59 -7.91
CA ASN A 53 4.63 1.63 -8.77
C ASN A 53 5.93 2.14 -8.15
N ARG A 54 7.00 2.18 -8.91
CA ARG A 54 8.32 2.60 -8.43
C ARG A 54 8.80 3.81 -9.21
N ASP A 55 9.42 4.72 -8.49
CA ASP A 55 10.13 5.84 -9.10
C ASP A 55 11.39 6.16 -8.30
N THR A 56 12.06 7.25 -8.63
CA THR A 56 13.33 7.61 -7.99
C THR A 56 13.16 7.99 -6.52
N SER A 57 11.96 8.38 -6.10
CA SER A 57 11.71 8.80 -4.71
C SER A 57 11.23 7.65 -3.82
N GLY A 58 10.74 6.55 -4.40
CA GLY A 58 10.29 5.45 -3.59
C GLY A 58 9.34 4.51 -4.31
N VAL A 59 8.47 3.88 -3.53
CA VAL A 59 7.52 2.89 -4.03
C VAL A 59 6.12 3.24 -3.55
N LYS A 60 5.13 3.06 -4.42
CA LYS A 60 3.72 3.19 -4.08
C LYS A 60 3.06 1.83 -4.28
N ILE A 61 2.43 1.33 -3.22
CA ILE A 61 1.74 0.04 -3.25
C ILE A 61 0.24 0.29 -3.11
N THR A 62 -0.53 -0.20 -4.08
CA THR A 62 -1.98 -0.03 -4.10
C THR A 62 -2.63 -1.40 -3.99
N ILE A 63 -3.50 -1.57 -3.00
CA ILE A 63 -4.21 -2.82 -2.75
C ILE A 63 -5.68 -2.62 -3.08
N GLY A 64 -6.13 -3.33 -4.13
CA GLY A 64 -7.53 -3.33 -4.53
C GLY A 64 -8.28 -4.53 -3.96
N HIS A 65 -9.47 -4.78 -4.53
CA HIS A 65 -10.25 -5.95 -4.16
C HIS A 65 -9.55 -7.23 -4.60
N LYS A 66 -9.82 -8.32 -3.91
CA LYS A 66 -9.32 -9.63 -4.31
C LYS A 66 -9.89 -9.99 -5.69
N PRO A 67 -9.02 -10.37 -6.64
CA PRO A 67 -9.50 -10.72 -7.97
C PRO A 67 -10.34 -11.99 -8.00
#